data_efd1c1f461be19375bf848e60f9801ef
#
_entry.id   efd1c1f461be19375bf848e60f9801ef
#
_cell.length_a   1.000
_cell.length_b   1.000
_cell.length_c   1.000
_cell.angle_alpha   90.00
_cell.angle_beta   90.00
_cell.angle_gamma   90.00
#
_symmetry.space_group_name_H-M   'P 1'
#
loop_
_entity.id
_entity.type
_entity.pdbx_description
1 polymer ?
#
loop_
_entity_poly.entity_id
_entity_poly.type
_entity_poly.pdbx_seq_one_letter_code
_entity_poly.pdbx_strand_id
1 'polypeptide(L)'
;MKKLLILNGVMGAGKSHFIKENKLEDFTLSSDELRIKMAGFDMSENGLVISQKKDRQVWSTLYTILETRMEMGLFTVVDAMHLRTRDFKKYKELADLYGYGIYVKRFDVTIDELLQRNAERESYNQISVDVIVKKFEVFTNQVLPDYVTVIN
;
A
#
# COMPACT_ATOMS: atom_id res chain seq x y z
N MET A 1 -5.34 -9.65 21.14
CA MET A 1 -4.41 -8.56 20.72
C MET A 1 -4.96 -7.87 19.49
N LYS A 2 -4.97 -6.55 19.51
CA LYS A 2 -5.39 -5.75 18.35
C LYS A 2 -4.25 -5.65 17.33
N LYS A 3 -4.55 -5.92 16.07
CA LYS A 3 -3.54 -5.98 15.02
C LYS A 3 -3.87 -5.05 13.87
N LEU A 4 -2.85 -4.33 13.41
CA LEU A 4 -2.85 -3.56 12.17
C LEU A 4 -1.87 -4.24 11.22
N LEU A 5 -2.33 -4.64 10.05
CA LEU A 5 -1.50 -5.26 9.01
C LEU A 5 -1.21 -4.26 7.90
N ILE A 6 0.05 -3.98 7.70
CA ILE A 6 0.55 -3.10 6.64
C ILE A 6 1.14 -3.95 5.53
N LEU A 7 0.67 -3.77 4.30
CA LEU A 7 1.28 -4.39 3.13
C LEU A 7 2.40 -3.50 2.62
N ASN A 8 3.54 -4.11 2.30
CA ASN A 8 4.73 -3.39 1.88
C ASN A 8 5.31 -4.02 0.62
N GLY A 9 5.25 -3.31 -0.47
CA GLY A 9 5.77 -3.80 -1.75
C GLY A 9 5.48 -2.87 -2.91
N VAL A 10 6.27 -3.02 -3.95
CA VAL A 10 6.15 -2.26 -5.19
C VAL A 10 4.89 -2.67 -5.95
N MET A 11 4.39 -1.82 -6.85
CA MET A 11 3.29 -2.16 -7.73
C MET A 11 3.59 -3.48 -8.48
N GLY A 12 2.61 -4.36 -8.54
CA GLY A 12 2.76 -5.67 -9.19
C GLY A 12 3.44 -6.74 -8.34
N ALA A 13 3.77 -6.46 -7.08
CA ALA A 13 4.43 -7.43 -6.20
C ALA A 13 3.52 -8.52 -5.64
N GLY A 14 2.18 -8.40 -5.81
CA GLY A 14 1.24 -9.41 -5.39
C GLY A 14 0.36 -9.03 -4.20
N LYS A 15 0.31 -7.76 -3.82
CA LYS A 15 -0.51 -7.28 -2.69
C LYS A 15 -2.00 -7.57 -2.89
N SER A 16 -2.54 -7.24 -4.05
CA SER A 16 -3.96 -7.48 -4.36
C SER A 16 -4.30 -8.97 -4.39
N HIS A 17 -3.40 -9.79 -4.91
CA HIS A 17 -3.56 -11.25 -4.90
C HIS A 17 -3.61 -11.80 -3.47
N PHE A 18 -2.71 -11.33 -2.62
CA PHE A 18 -2.68 -11.70 -1.20
C PHE A 18 -4.00 -11.36 -0.49
N ILE A 19 -4.51 -10.15 -0.71
CA ILE A 19 -5.78 -9.69 -0.12
C ILE A 19 -6.91 -10.64 -0.53
N LYS A 20 -7.02 -10.92 -1.82
CA LYS A 20 -8.07 -11.78 -2.38
C LYS A 20 -7.95 -13.23 -1.91
N GLU A 21 -6.75 -13.79 -1.96
CA GLU A 21 -6.49 -15.17 -1.54
C GLU A 21 -6.83 -15.40 -0.07
N ASN A 22 -6.58 -14.40 0.77
CA ASN A 22 -6.84 -14.47 2.21
C ASN A 22 -8.21 -13.91 2.61
N LYS A 23 -9.05 -13.52 1.66
CA LYS A 23 -10.40 -12.97 1.87
C LYS A 23 -10.38 -11.76 2.80
N LEU A 24 -9.46 -10.83 2.54
CA LEU A 24 -9.23 -9.66 3.37
C LEU A 24 -9.87 -8.38 2.83
N GLU A 25 -10.64 -8.46 1.74
CA GLU A 25 -11.21 -7.29 1.06
C GLU A 25 -11.99 -6.39 2.01
N ASP A 26 -12.83 -6.97 2.84
CA ASP A 26 -13.69 -6.22 3.77
C ASP A 26 -12.91 -5.55 4.92
N PHE A 27 -11.65 -5.94 5.12
CA PHE A 27 -10.78 -5.40 6.17
C PHE A 27 -9.74 -4.42 5.63
N THR A 28 -9.70 -4.23 4.31
CA THR A 28 -8.61 -3.51 3.64
C THR A 28 -8.99 -2.08 3.31
N LEU A 29 -8.11 -1.17 3.69
CA LEU A 29 -8.11 0.22 3.24
C LEU A 29 -7.05 0.36 2.15
N SER A 30 -7.46 0.67 0.93
CA SER A 30 -6.57 0.83 -0.22
C SER A 30 -6.43 2.30 -0.60
N SER A 31 -5.21 2.79 -0.66
CA SER A 31 -4.94 4.15 -1.10
C SER A 31 -5.39 4.38 -2.55
N ASP A 32 -5.20 3.41 -3.42
CA ASP A 32 -5.61 3.52 -4.82
C ASP A 32 -7.13 3.52 -4.99
N GLU A 33 -7.86 2.70 -4.23
CA GLU A 33 -9.33 2.74 -4.25
C GLU A 33 -9.85 4.11 -3.80
N LEU A 34 -9.26 4.69 -2.78
CA LEU A 34 -9.62 6.04 -2.32
C LEU A 34 -9.25 7.09 -3.37
N ARG A 35 -8.10 6.97 -4.03
CA ARG A 35 -7.73 7.88 -5.13
C ARG A 35 -8.77 7.86 -6.24
N ILE A 36 -9.20 6.69 -6.66
CA ILE A 36 -10.22 6.54 -7.70
C ILE A 36 -11.54 7.20 -7.28
N LYS A 37 -11.97 6.98 -6.05
CA LYS A 37 -13.23 7.54 -5.54
C LYS A 37 -13.17 9.05 -5.35
N MET A 38 -12.03 9.59 -4.95
CA MET A 38 -11.88 11.01 -4.59
C MET A 38 -11.41 11.89 -5.73
N ALA A 39 -10.64 11.36 -6.67
CA ALA A 39 -10.01 12.12 -7.73
C ALA A 39 -10.17 11.52 -9.13
N GLY A 40 -10.57 10.24 -9.21
CA GLY A 40 -10.78 9.57 -10.49
C GLY A 40 -9.46 9.28 -11.23
N PHE A 41 -9.49 9.47 -12.53
CA PHE A 41 -8.38 9.16 -13.42
C PHE A 41 -7.90 10.40 -14.17
N ASP A 42 -6.63 10.43 -14.49
CA ASP A 42 -6.02 11.39 -15.39
C ASP A 42 -5.62 10.72 -16.70
N MET A 43 -5.53 11.50 -17.78
CA MET A 43 -4.99 11.01 -19.06
C MET A 43 -3.47 11.10 -19.04
N SER A 44 -2.82 10.02 -19.47
CA SER A 44 -1.38 9.98 -19.73
C SER A 44 -1.12 9.60 -21.19
N GLU A 45 0.15 9.64 -21.60
CA GLU A 45 0.55 9.20 -22.95
C GLU A 45 0.13 7.76 -23.24
N ASN A 46 0.07 6.91 -22.20
CA ASN A 46 -0.25 5.48 -22.31
C ASN A 46 -1.70 5.15 -21.92
N GLY A 47 -2.57 6.16 -21.77
CA GLY A 47 -3.97 5.97 -21.41
C GLY A 47 -4.32 6.53 -20.05
N LEU A 48 -5.39 6.00 -19.43
CA LEU A 48 -5.85 6.44 -18.12
C LEU A 48 -4.91 5.97 -17.02
N VAL A 49 -4.62 6.86 -16.06
CA VAL A 49 -3.87 6.55 -14.83
C VAL A 49 -4.66 7.06 -13.63
N ILE A 50 -4.48 6.41 -12.49
CA ILE A 50 -5.12 6.85 -11.23
C ILE A 50 -4.59 8.24 -10.88
N SER A 51 -5.50 9.19 -10.64
CA SER A 51 -5.12 10.56 -10.32
C SER A 51 -4.42 10.66 -8.96
N GLN A 52 -3.32 11.41 -8.92
CA GLN A 52 -2.57 11.72 -7.71
C GLN A 52 -2.87 13.12 -7.18
N LYS A 53 -3.80 13.86 -7.83
CA LYS A 53 -4.04 15.27 -7.55
C LYS A 53 -4.54 15.56 -6.14
N LYS A 54 -5.20 14.61 -5.50
CA LYS A 54 -5.77 14.75 -4.15
C LYS A 54 -5.08 13.88 -3.11
N ASP A 55 -3.80 13.57 -3.31
CA ASP A 55 -3.08 12.62 -2.46
C ASP A 55 -3.10 12.99 -0.98
N ARG A 56 -2.95 14.27 -0.65
CA ARG A 56 -3.04 14.72 0.75
C ARG A 56 -4.40 14.37 1.37
N GLN A 57 -5.49 14.65 0.66
CA GLN A 57 -6.85 14.37 1.12
C GLN A 57 -7.11 12.85 1.18
N VAL A 58 -6.58 12.10 0.22
CA VAL A 58 -6.67 10.64 0.21
C VAL A 58 -6.06 10.05 1.47
N TRP A 59 -4.84 10.44 1.82
CA TRP A 59 -4.17 9.94 3.01
C TRP A 59 -4.85 10.43 4.30
N SER A 60 -5.30 11.67 4.35
CA SER A 60 -6.07 12.18 5.48
C SER A 60 -7.35 11.38 5.69
N THR A 61 -8.06 11.07 4.62
CA THR A 61 -9.28 10.24 4.68
C THR A 61 -8.96 8.82 5.11
N LEU A 62 -7.90 8.22 4.57
CA LEU A 62 -7.49 6.87 4.96
C LEU A 62 -7.20 6.80 6.46
N TYR A 63 -6.47 7.76 7.00
CA TYR A 63 -6.15 7.80 8.43
C TYR A 63 -7.39 8.03 9.29
N THR A 64 -8.35 8.81 8.84
CA THR A 64 -9.62 9.02 9.54
C THR A 64 -10.42 7.71 9.63
N ILE A 65 -10.51 6.99 8.53
CA ILE A 65 -11.19 5.68 8.51
C ILE A 65 -10.46 4.68 9.40
N LEU A 66 -9.13 4.65 9.30
CA LEU A 66 -8.30 3.75 10.11
C LEU A 66 -8.49 4.02 11.61
N GLU A 67 -8.43 5.28 12.02
CA GLU A 67 -8.61 5.66 13.41
C GLU A 67 -9.98 5.25 13.93
N THR A 68 -11.04 5.52 13.15
CA THR A 68 -12.41 5.10 13.49
C THR A 68 -12.48 3.59 13.72
N ARG A 69 -11.84 2.80 12.84
CA ARG A 69 -11.79 1.35 12.99
C ARG A 69 -11.00 0.90 14.21
N MET A 70 -9.91 1.60 14.52
CA MET A 70 -9.08 1.32 15.70
C MET A 70 -9.81 1.64 17.00
N GLU A 71 -10.60 2.72 17.05
CA GLU A 71 -11.48 3.03 18.19
C GLU A 71 -12.44 1.87 18.48
N MET A 72 -12.93 1.21 17.41
CA MET A 72 -13.82 0.07 17.52
C MET A 72 -13.10 -1.25 17.81
N GLY A 73 -11.78 -1.25 17.86
CA GLY A 73 -10.99 -2.46 18.09
C GLY A 73 -10.93 -3.42 16.89
N LEU A 74 -11.19 -2.94 15.67
CA LEU A 74 -11.28 -3.77 14.47
C LEU A 74 -9.91 -4.08 13.88
N PHE A 75 -9.76 -5.28 13.33
CA PHE A 75 -8.62 -5.64 12.50
C PHE A 75 -8.68 -4.89 11.17
N THR A 76 -7.54 -4.34 10.73
CA THR A 76 -7.47 -3.58 9.49
C THR A 76 -6.19 -3.92 8.73
N VAL A 77 -6.32 -4.00 7.42
CA VAL A 77 -5.21 -4.11 6.47
C VAL A 77 -5.08 -2.79 5.74
N VAL A 78 -3.88 -2.27 5.59
CA VAL A 78 -3.64 -1.07 4.77
C VAL A 78 -2.82 -1.46 3.54
N ASP A 79 -3.42 -1.23 2.37
CA ASP A 79 -2.83 -1.55 1.07
C ASP A 79 -2.29 -0.28 0.40
N ALA A 80 -0.99 -0.15 0.44
CA ALA A 80 -0.19 0.84 -0.27
C ALA A 80 1.24 0.30 -0.38
N MET A 81 2.14 1.02 -1.03
CA MET A 81 3.51 0.52 -1.18
C MET A 81 4.33 0.60 0.11
N HIS A 82 4.15 1.65 0.91
CA HIS A 82 4.84 1.86 2.19
C HIS A 82 6.37 1.75 2.06
N LEU A 83 6.95 2.40 1.07
CA LEU A 83 8.36 2.21 0.68
C LEU A 83 9.37 2.91 1.58
N ARG A 84 8.93 3.87 2.39
CA ARG A 84 9.81 4.69 3.22
C ARG A 84 9.54 4.47 4.69
N THR A 85 10.59 4.53 5.50
CA THR A 85 10.47 4.39 6.96
C THR A 85 9.48 5.41 7.54
N ARG A 86 9.47 6.64 7.04
CA ARG A 86 8.56 7.71 7.47
C ARG A 86 7.08 7.40 7.21
N ASP A 87 6.78 6.49 6.26
CA ASP A 87 5.41 6.12 5.92
C ASP A 87 4.71 5.39 7.08
N PHE A 88 5.47 4.90 8.06
CA PHE A 88 4.94 4.20 9.23
C PHE A 88 4.63 5.09 10.42
N LYS A 89 5.05 6.36 10.39
CA LYS A 89 4.95 7.26 11.54
C LYS A 89 3.51 7.41 12.05
N LYS A 90 2.57 7.67 11.16
CA LYS A 90 1.16 7.85 11.54
C LYS A 90 0.57 6.56 12.12
N TYR A 91 0.93 5.41 11.58
CA TYR A 91 0.49 4.13 12.12
C TYR A 91 1.00 3.91 13.54
N LYS A 92 2.25 4.29 13.80
CA LYS A 92 2.82 4.20 15.17
C LYS A 92 2.06 5.07 16.15
N GLU A 93 1.77 6.31 15.77
CA GLU A 93 0.98 7.22 16.60
C GLU A 93 -0.38 6.64 16.96
N LEU A 94 -1.10 6.13 15.97
CA LEU A 94 -2.43 5.52 16.17
C LEU A 94 -2.35 4.21 16.95
N ALA A 95 -1.35 3.38 16.66
CA ALA A 95 -1.15 2.10 17.36
C ALA A 95 -0.87 2.32 18.85
N ASP A 96 -0.06 3.29 19.19
CA ASP A 96 0.22 3.64 20.58
C ASP A 96 -1.04 4.15 21.31
N LEU A 97 -1.84 4.96 20.61
CA LEU A 97 -3.06 5.54 21.18
C LEU A 97 -4.13 4.47 21.46
N TYR A 98 -4.28 3.49 20.58
CA TYR A 98 -5.37 2.51 20.65
C TYR A 98 -4.93 1.09 21.04
N GLY A 99 -3.66 0.88 21.32
CA GLY A 99 -3.14 -0.40 21.81
C GLY A 99 -3.02 -1.47 20.73
N TYR A 100 -2.56 -1.12 19.54
CA TYR A 100 -2.37 -2.04 18.42
C TYR A 100 -0.91 -2.46 18.28
N GLY A 101 -0.70 -3.73 17.87
CA GLY A 101 0.56 -4.15 17.29
C GLY A 101 0.56 -3.89 15.79
N ILE A 102 1.70 -3.45 15.26
CA ILE A 102 1.88 -3.20 13.82
C ILE A 102 2.62 -4.37 13.20
N TYR A 103 1.97 -5.02 12.23
CA TYR A 103 2.51 -6.15 11.49
C TYR A 103 2.70 -5.74 10.03
N VAL A 104 3.80 -6.16 9.44
CA VAL A 104 4.13 -5.84 8.05
C VAL A 104 4.27 -7.12 7.25
N LYS A 105 3.52 -7.24 6.19
CA LYS A 105 3.72 -8.26 5.15
C LYS A 105 4.54 -7.64 4.03
N ARG A 106 5.78 -8.09 3.89
CA ARG A 106 6.69 -7.62 2.85
C ARG A 106 6.60 -8.53 1.63
N PHE A 107 6.48 -7.95 0.46
CA PHE A 107 6.37 -8.67 -0.82
C PHE A 107 7.70 -8.60 -1.55
N ASP A 108 8.58 -9.54 -1.29
CA ASP A 108 9.90 -9.65 -1.89
C ASP A 108 9.80 -10.38 -3.24
N VAL A 109 9.77 -9.60 -4.31
CA VAL A 109 9.70 -10.07 -5.69
C VAL A 109 10.92 -9.52 -6.42
N THR A 110 11.49 -10.28 -7.35
CA THR A 110 12.63 -9.82 -8.12
C THR A 110 12.23 -8.73 -9.11
N ILE A 111 13.19 -7.87 -9.48
CA ILE A 111 12.94 -6.84 -10.50
C ILE A 111 12.51 -7.49 -11.83
N ASP A 112 13.07 -8.63 -12.18
CA ASP A 112 12.72 -9.33 -13.42
C ASP A 112 11.27 -9.78 -13.42
N GLU A 113 10.76 -10.31 -12.30
CA GLU A 113 9.36 -10.67 -12.16
C GLU A 113 8.44 -9.46 -12.24
N LEU A 114 8.81 -8.35 -11.61
CA LEU A 114 8.01 -7.11 -11.67
C LEU A 114 7.91 -6.60 -13.12
N LEU A 115 9.01 -6.58 -13.84
CA LEU A 115 9.04 -6.14 -15.23
C LEU A 115 8.26 -7.08 -16.15
N GLN A 116 8.36 -8.39 -15.94
CA GLN A 116 7.60 -9.37 -16.68
C GLN A 116 6.10 -9.21 -16.46
N ARG A 117 5.67 -9.10 -15.22
CA ARG A 117 4.26 -8.87 -14.87
C ARG A 117 3.73 -7.58 -15.48
N ASN A 118 4.54 -6.52 -15.48
CA ASN A 118 4.16 -5.24 -16.10
C ASN A 118 3.99 -5.37 -17.61
N ALA A 119 4.87 -6.11 -18.28
CA ALA A 119 4.80 -6.33 -19.74
C ALA A 119 3.57 -7.15 -20.14
N GLU A 120 3.05 -7.99 -19.27
CA GLU A 120 1.84 -8.80 -19.50
C GLU A 120 0.54 -8.00 -19.33
N ARG A 121 0.59 -6.80 -18.76
CA ARG A 121 -0.59 -5.94 -18.63
C ARG A 121 -0.98 -5.36 -19.97
N GLU A 122 -2.28 -5.03 -20.11
CA GLU A 122 -2.75 -4.23 -21.23
C GLU A 122 -1.92 -2.95 -21.36
N SER A 123 -1.61 -2.53 -22.58
CA SER A 123 -0.68 -1.41 -22.81
C SER A 123 -1.06 -0.13 -22.06
N TYR A 124 -2.36 0.15 -21.91
CA TYR A 124 -2.84 1.32 -21.18
C TYR A 124 -2.67 1.21 -19.67
N ASN A 125 -2.44 0.01 -19.13
CA ASN A 125 -2.21 -0.25 -17.71
C ASN A 125 -0.72 -0.44 -17.37
N GLN A 126 0.14 -0.44 -18.37
CA GLN A 126 1.57 -0.60 -18.14
C GLN A 126 2.15 0.65 -17.49
N ILE A 127 3.06 0.42 -16.56
CA ILE A 127 3.79 1.48 -15.87
C ILE A 127 5.17 1.57 -16.52
N SER A 128 5.71 2.78 -16.60
CA SER A 128 7.06 3.00 -17.11
C SER A 128 8.09 2.13 -16.36
N VAL A 129 8.97 1.47 -17.10
CA VAL A 129 10.06 0.66 -16.55
C VAL A 129 10.90 1.46 -15.58
N ASP A 130 11.22 2.71 -15.92
CA ASP A 130 12.03 3.60 -15.06
C ASP A 130 11.35 3.84 -13.70
N VAL A 131 10.04 3.98 -13.67
CA VAL A 131 9.29 4.15 -12.42
C VAL A 131 9.37 2.89 -11.58
N ILE A 132 9.18 1.72 -12.18
CA ILE A 132 9.26 0.44 -11.47
C ILE A 132 10.67 0.24 -10.89
N VAL A 133 11.71 0.48 -11.69
CA VAL A 133 13.10 0.34 -11.24
C VAL A 133 13.40 1.26 -10.06
N LYS A 134 12.99 2.51 -10.13
CA LYS A 134 13.19 3.47 -9.02
C LYS A 134 12.48 3.04 -7.76
N LYS A 135 11.23 2.62 -7.86
CA LYS A 135 10.46 2.13 -6.71
C LYS A 135 11.07 0.87 -6.11
N PHE A 136 11.54 -0.03 -6.96
CA PHE A 136 12.23 -1.24 -6.51
C PHE A 136 13.53 -0.92 -5.76
N GLU A 137 14.31 0.04 -6.23
CA GLU A 137 15.52 0.47 -5.53
C GLU A 137 15.20 1.02 -4.13
N VAL A 138 14.18 1.86 -4.02
CA VAL A 138 13.73 2.37 -2.72
C VAL A 138 13.29 1.22 -1.80
N PHE A 139 12.54 0.27 -2.34
CA PHE A 139 12.08 -0.90 -1.60
C PHE A 139 13.24 -1.76 -1.08
N THR A 140 14.23 -2.07 -1.94
CA THR A 140 15.36 -2.91 -1.55
C THR A 140 16.26 -2.26 -0.51
N ASN A 141 16.34 -0.95 -0.50
CA ASN A 141 17.14 -0.18 0.45
C ASN A 141 16.35 0.26 1.70
N GLN A 142 15.09 -0.10 1.78
CA GLN A 142 14.24 0.29 2.91
C GLN A 142 14.68 -0.39 4.20
N VAL A 143 14.78 0.42 5.25
CA VAL A 143 14.93 -0.07 6.63
C VAL A 143 13.58 0.08 7.32
N LEU A 144 12.96 -1.04 7.69
CA LEU A 144 11.71 -1.02 8.44
C LEU A 144 11.95 -0.52 9.86
N PRO A 145 10.98 0.21 10.45
CA PRO A 145 11.10 0.63 11.85
C PRO A 145 11.19 -0.57 12.80
N ASP A 146 11.86 -0.37 13.92
CA ASP A 146 12.04 -1.43 14.93
C ASP A 146 10.76 -1.81 15.67
N TYR A 147 9.73 -0.95 15.62
CA TYR A 147 8.46 -1.19 16.30
C TYR A 147 7.47 -2.04 15.47
N VAL A 148 7.83 -2.46 14.26
CA VAL A 148 6.98 -3.33 13.45
C VAL A 148 7.43 -4.78 13.53
N THR A 149 6.47 -5.70 13.42
CA THR A 149 6.74 -7.14 13.33
C THR A 149 6.53 -7.59 11.89
N VAL A 150 7.58 -8.08 11.26
CA VAL A 150 7.49 -8.61 9.88
C VAL A 150 6.93 -10.02 9.93
N ILE A 151 5.93 -10.29 9.10
CA ILE A 151 5.34 -11.62 8.96
C ILE A 151 5.63 -12.22 7.58
N ASN A 152 5.59 -13.51 7.50
CA ASN A 152 5.82 -14.26 6.26
C ASN A 152 4.57 -14.36 5.39
#